data_0ee4cadd4517c1b70917d6a9bc95e67b
#
_entry.id   0ee4cadd4517c1b70917d6a9bc95e67b
#
_cell.length_a   1.000
_cell.length_b   1.000
_cell.length_c   1.000
_cell.angle_alpha   90.00
_cell.angle_beta   90.00
_cell.angle_gamma   90.00
#
_symmetry.space_group_name_H-M   'P 1'
#
loop_
_entity.id
_entity.type
_entity.pdbx_description
1 polymer ?
#
loop_
_entity_poly.entity_id
_entity_poly.type
_entity_poly.pdbx_seq_one_letter_code
_entity_poly.pdbx_strand_id
1 'polypeptide(L)'
;NEYLSSYSDFSFEISVLRLLRDKQIQCEHGGHYTDPVTKKSREFDIRAKHSIDNLTLRLAVECKNIRKNYPVLVSMLPRVPGESYHQILRLAEPVQETGPFGLAPVPSLLTSRAKRLKVRGVRSRYNVDEHVGKSIAQVGRTSDQTITSGDSEIYEKWGQALSSVDDLIAEMIDDGKDSDRQYFSMCLP
;
A
#
# COMPACT_ATOMS: atom_id res chain seq x y z
N ASN A 1 -1.59 -26.82 -20.25
CA ASN A 1 -0.96 -25.59 -19.72
C ASN A 1 -1.83 -24.34 -19.85
N GLU A 2 -2.99 -24.45 -20.49
CA GLU A 2 -3.97 -23.35 -20.62
C GLU A 2 -4.44 -22.83 -19.26
N TYR A 3 -4.62 -23.73 -18.28
CA TYR A 3 -4.99 -23.34 -16.91
C TYR A 3 -3.96 -22.37 -16.30
N LEU A 4 -2.68 -22.72 -16.38
CA LEU A 4 -1.63 -21.87 -15.80
C LEU A 4 -1.54 -20.52 -16.48
N SER A 5 -1.73 -20.46 -17.82
CA SER A 5 -1.59 -19.20 -18.56
C SER A 5 -2.82 -18.29 -18.47
N SER A 6 -4.02 -18.86 -18.25
CA SER A 6 -5.27 -18.10 -18.39
C SER A 6 -6.12 -18.02 -17.12
N TYR A 7 -5.89 -18.89 -16.15
CA TYR A 7 -6.75 -19.02 -14.97
C TYR A 7 -6.01 -18.93 -13.64
N SER A 8 -4.67 -19.07 -13.63
CA SER A 8 -3.89 -19.06 -12.40
C SER A 8 -3.52 -17.63 -11.98
N ASP A 9 -3.83 -17.26 -10.75
CA ASP A 9 -3.36 -16.01 -10.14
C ASP A 9 -1.82 -16.01 -10.10
N PHE A 10 -1.19 -17.14 -9.79
CA PHE A 10 0.26 -17.29 -9.76
C PHE A 10 0.96 -16.91 -11.09
N SER A 11 0.40 -17.32 -12.24
CA SER A 11 0.97 -16.91 -13.54
C SER A 11 0.89 -15.42 -13.78
N PHE A 12 -0.17 -14.79 -13.30
CA PHE A 12 -0.32 -13.34 -13.37
C PHE A 12 0.70 -12.65 -12.44
N GLU A 13 0.87 -13.13 -11.21
CA GLU A 13 1.89 -12.66 -10.27
C GLU A 13 3.31 -12.69 -10.88
N ILE A 14 3.68 -13.84 -11.48
CA ILE A 14 4.98 -13.98 -12.15
C ILE A 14 5.13 -12.99 -13.31
N SER A 15 4.06 -12.69 -14.03
CA SER A 15 4.09 -11.70 -15.12
C SER A 15 4.31 -10.29 -14.60
N VAL A 16 3.64 -9.92 -13.50
CA VAL A 16 3.83 -8.64 -12.82
C VAL A 16 5.25 -8.54 -12.24
N LEU A 17 5.73 -9.60 -11.59
CA LEU A 17 7.08 -9.67 -11.03
C LEU A 17 8.16 -9.44 -12.11
N ARG A 18 8.01 -10.07 -13.28
CA ARG A 18 8.91 -9.87 -14.42
C ARG A 18 8.89 -8.42 -14.91
N LEU A 19 7.67 -7.85 -15.08
CA LEU A 19 7.52 -6.45 -15.49
C LEU A 19 8.23 -5.48 -14.56
N LEU A 20 8.13 -5.68 -13.25
CA LEU A 20 8.80 -4.84 -12.26
C LEU A 20 10.33 -5.02 -12.31
N ARG A 21 10.80 -6.25 -12.43
CA ARG A 21 12.26 -6.55 -12.54
C ARG A 21 12.88 -6.00 -13.82
N ASP A 22 12.16 -6.06 -14.94
CA ASP A 22 12.61 -5.46 -16.21
C ASP A 22 12.79 -3.95 -16.11
N LYS A 23 12.06 -3.30 -15.18
CA LYS A 23 12.24 -1.89 -14.82
C LYS A 23 13.27 -1.65 -13.72
N GLN A 24 14.06 -2.65 -13.38
CA GLN A 24 15.11 -2.59 -12.35
C GLN A 24 14.57 -2.26 -10.95
N ILE A 25 13.32 -2.61 -10.69
CA ILE A 25 12.70 -2.47 -9.37
C ILE A 25 13.05 -3.72 -8.55
N GLN A 26 13.56 -3.53 -7.34
CA GLN A 26 13.83 -4.61 -6.40
C GLN A 26 12.51 -5.21 -5.93
N CYS A 27 12.34 -6.53 -6.07
CA CYS A 27 11.09 -7.21 -5.74
C CYS A 27 11.33 -8.47 -4.90
N GLU A 28 10.49 -8.66 -3.92
CA GLU A 28 10.27 -9.88 -3.17
C GLU A 28 8.93 -10.49 -3.60
N HIS A 29 8.89 -11.80 -3.82
CA HIS A 29 7.69 -12.52 -4.25
C HIS A 29 7.35 -13.60 -3.23
N GLY A 30 6.10 -13.60 -2.77
CA GLY A 30 5.57 -14.62 -1.88
C GLY A 30 6.25 -14.64 -0.50
N GLY A 31 5.83 -13.80 0.39
CA GLY A 31 6.31 -13.76 1.77
C GLY A 31 5.17 -13.60 2.76
N HIS A 32 5.51 -13.53 4.03
CA HIS A 32 4.54 -13.42 5.12
C HIS A 32 4.79 -12.15 5.93
N TYR A 33 3.72 -11.59 6.43
CA TYR A 33 3.75 -10.49 7.39
C TYR A 33 2.69 -10.69 8.47
N THR A 34 2.81 -9.94 9.56
CA THR A 34 1.79 -9.93 10.60
C THR A 34 0.85 -8.75 10.37
N ASP A 35 -0.40 -9.05 10.04
CA ASP A 35 -1.44 -8.04 9.89
C ASP A 35 -1.53 -7.15 11.15
N PRO A 36 -1.25 -5.84 11.05
CA PRO A 36 -1.14 -4.97 12.22
C PRO A 36 -2.45 -4.79 12.98
N VAL A 37 -3.60 -5.06 12.34
CA VAL A 37 -4.93 -4.94 12.94
C VAL A 37 -5.38 -6.26 13.55
N THR A 38 -5.38 -7.33 12.74
CA THR A 38 -5.91 -8.63 13.17
C THR A 38 -4.90 -9.50 13.90
N LYS A 39 -3.60 -9.15 13.84
CA LYS A 39 -2.48 -9.92 14.40
C LYS A 39 -2.33 -11.33 13.82
N LYS A 40 -2.94 -11.60 12.68
CA LYS A 40 -2.81 -12.87 11.97
C LYS A 40 -1.65 -12.80 10.99
N SER A 41 -0.98 -13.94 10.79
CA SER A 41 -0.03 -14.09 9.67
C SER A 41 -0.81 -14.07 8.35
N ARG A 42 -0.33 -13.27 7.39
CA ARG A 42 -0.87 -13.17 6.05
C ARG A 42 0.27 -13.30 5.03
N GLU A 43 -0.08 -13.79 3.88
CA GLU A 43 0.79 -13.77 2.70
C GLU A 43 0.64 -12.45 1.94
N PHE A 44 1.71 -12.02 1.26
CA PHE A 44 1.66 -11.00 0.23
C PHE A 44 2.14 -11.59 -1.10
N ASP A 45 1.60 -11.11 -2.20
CA ASP A 45 1.98 -11.60 -3.52
C ASP A 45 3.33 -11.01 -3.94
N ILE A 46 3.47 -9.67 -3.98
CA ILE A 46 4.73 -9.00 -4.32
C ILE A 46 4.93 -7.76 -3.45
N ARG A 47 6.12 -7.60 -2.91
CA ARG A 47 6.62 -6.36 -2.36
C ARG A 47 7.72 -5.81 -3.24
N ALA A 48 7.66 -4.52 -3.55
CA ALA A 48 8.64 -3.89 -4.40
C ALA A 48 9.20 -2.61 -3.76
N LYS A 49 10.49 -2.36 -4.01
CA LYS A 49 11.22 -1.20 -3.50
C LYS A 49 12.03 -0.57 -4.62
N HIS A 50 11.87 0.72 -4.81
CA HIS A 50 12.65 1.48 -5.77
C HIS A 50 13.16 2.76 -5.13
N SER A 51 14.45 3.01 -5.20
CA SER A 51 15.08 4.19 -4.61
C SER A 51 15.73 5.05 -5.69
N ILE A 52 15.44 6.34 -5.66
CA ILE A 52 16.02 7.36 -6.53
C ILE A 52 16.47 8.50 -5.60
N ASP A 53 17.76 8.77 -5.59
CA ASP A 53 18.37 9.77 -4.70
C ASP A 53 17.98 9.54 -3.23
N ASN A 54 17.23 10.49 -2.65
CA ASN A 54 16.73 10.44 -1.27
C ASN A 54 15.25 10.00 -1.17
N LEU A 55 14.65 9.57 -2.28
CA LEU A 55 13.26 9.07 -2.31
C LEU A 55 13.26 7.55 -2.43
N THR A 56 12.54 6.88 -1.56
CA THR A 56 12.26 5.45 -1.65
C THR A 56 10.77 5.22 -1.84
N LEU A 57 10.41 4.55 -2.93
CA LEU A 57 9.07 4.07 -3.19
C LEU A 57 8.97 2.59 -2.76
N ARG A 58 7.97 2.27 -1.96
CA ARG A 58 7.62 0.91 -1.53
C ARG A 58 6.22 0.57 -2.03
N LEU A 59 6.05 -0.59 -2.63
CA LEU A 59 4.78 -1.06 -3.19
C LEU A 59 4.39 -2.36 -2.52
N ALA A 60 3.14 -2.46 -2.10
CA ALA A 60 2.48 -3.70 -1.76
C ALA A 60 1.53 -4.05 -2.92
N VAL A 61 1.87 -5.09 -3.67
CA VAL A 61 1.14 -5.47 -4.87
C VAL A 61 0.44 -6.80 -4.62
N GLU A 62 -0.87 -6.78 -4.70
CA GLU A 62 -1.71 -7.96 -4.69
C GLU A 62 -2.25 -8.21 -6.09
N CYS A 63 -2.12 -9.44 -6.55
CA CYS A 63 -2.44 -9.84 -7.89
C CYS A 63 -3.74 -10.64 -7.93
N LYS A 64 -4.63 -10.30 -8.86
CA LYS A 64 -5.83 -11.06 -9.11
C LYS A 64 -6.06 -11.22 -10.61
N ASN A 65 -6.10 -12.46 -11.06
CA ASN A 65 -6.40 -12.77 -12.46
C ASN A 65 -7.91 -12.68 -12.71
N ILE A 66 -8.34 -11.53 -13.23
CA ILE A 66 -9.76 -11.28 -13.54
C ILE A 66 -10.10 -11.86 -14.90
N ARG A 67 -11.00 -12.83 -14.91
CA ARG A 67 -11.43 -13.50 -16.12
C ARG A 67 -12.32 -12.60 -16.97
N LYS A 68 -12.21 -12.71 -18.30
CA LYS A 68 -12.98 -11.90 -19.26
C LYS A 68 -14.50 -12.05 -19.13
N ASN A 69 -14.98 -13.23 -18.77
CA ASN A 69 -16.40 -13.52 -18.57
C ASN A 69 -16.93 -13.14 -17.17
N TYR A 70 -16.04 -12.64 -16.30
CA TYR A 70 -16.37 -12.13 -14.97
C TYR A 70 -15.72 -10.76 -14.77
N PRO A 71 -16.12 -9.73 -15.53
CA PRO A 71 -15.54 -8.40 -15.43
C PRO A 71 -15.81 -7.77 -14.06
N VAL A 72 -14.95 -6.85 -13.70
CA VAL A 72 -15.13 -6.03 -12.50
C VAL A 72 -15.96 -4.81 -12.85
N LEU A 73 -17.04 -4.62 -12.10
CA LEU A 73 -17.88 -3.43 -12.13
C LEU A 73 -17.49 -2.53 -10.97
N VAL A 74 -17.15 -1.28 -11.28
CA VAL A 74 -16.85 -0.24 -10.28
C VAL A 74 -17.95 0.80 -10.33
N SER A 75 -18.69 0.96 -9.22
CA SER A 75 -19.64 2.06 -9.07
C SER A 75 -18.92 3.29 -8.57
N MET A 76 -19.05 4.39 -9.29
CA MET A 76 -18.32 5.62 -9.03
C MET A 76 -19.28 6.76 -8.67
N LEU A 77 -18.89 7.58 -7.70
CA LEU A 77 -19.57 8.81 -7.32
C LEU A 77 -18.55 9.95 -7.15
N PRO A 78 -18.98 11.21 -7.24
CA PRO A 78 -18.13 12.33 -6.90
C PRO A 78 -17.61 12.22 -5.47
N ARG A 79 -16.32 12.53 -5.29
CA ARG A 79 -15.67 12.52 -3.98
C ARG A 79 -16.18 13.66 -3.11
N VAL A 80 -16.62 13.36 -1.90
CA VAL A 80 -17.04 14.36 -0.93
C VAL A 80 -15.85 14.97 -0.18
N PRO A 81 -15.98 16.18 0.41
CA PRO A 81 -14.87 16.86 1.11
C PRO A 81 -14.20 16.02 2.21
N GLY A 82 -14.96 15.16 2.88
CA GLY A 82 -14.43 14.26 3.92
C GLY A 82 -13.46 13.20 3.39
N GLU A 83 -13.54 12.86 2.11
CA GLU A 83 -12.72 11.87 1.41
C GLU A 83 -11.56 12.51 0.64
N SER A 84 -11.59 13.85 0.47
CA SER A 84 -10.57 14.61 -0.26
C SER A 84 -9.36 14.89 0.62
N TYR A 85 -8.57 13.87 0.89
CA TYR A 85 -7.31 14.00 1.62
C TYR A 85 -6.34 12.89 1.24
N HIS A 86 -5.05 13.14 1.48
CA HIS A 86 -4.05 12.08 1.57
C HIS A 86 -3.32 12.18 2.91
N GLN A 87 -2.67 11.10 3.30
CA GLN A 87 -1.90 11.04 4.53
C GLN A 87 -0.41 11.09 4.22
N ILE A 88 0.31 11.85 5.02
CA ILE A 88 1.77 11.88 5.03
C ILE A 88 2.21 11.42 6.42
N LEU A 89 3.11 10.45 6.46
CA LEU A 89 3.81 10.08 7.67
C LEU A 89 5.10 10.89 7.75
N ARG A 90 5.24 11.68 8.80
CA ARG A 90 6.47 12.42 9.10
C ARG A 90 7.15 11.74 10.28
N LEU A 91 8.39 11.31 10.06
CA LEU A 91 9.31 11.00 11.13
C LEU A 91 10.00 12.32 11.51
N ALA A 92 9.85 12.76 12.75
CA ALA A 92 10.57 13.90 13.26
C ALA A 92 11.80 13.38 13.98
N GLU A 93 12.97 13.93 13.64
CA GLU A 93 14.15 13.74 14.48
C GLU A 93 13.84 14.29 15.88
N PRO A 94 14.31 13.60 16.92
CA PRO A 94 14.24 14.15 18.26
C PRO A 94 15.04 15.45 18.30
N VAL A 95 14.39 16.52 18.72
CA VAL A 95 15.10 17.75 19.05
C VAL A 95 16.02 17.42 20.22
N GLN A 96 17.31 17.55 20.01
CA GLN A 96 18.26 17.55 21.13
C GLN A 96 17.93 18.76 21.99
N GLU A 97 17.21 18.56 23.08
CA GLU A 97 17.06 19.58 24.10
C GLU A 97 18.46 19.77 24.73
N THR A 98 19.07 20.88 24.42
CA THR A 98 20.26 21.33 25.20
C THR A 98 19.81 21.45 26.63
N GLY A 99 20.43 20.67 27.49
CA GLY A 99 20.18 20.76 28.93
C GLY A 99 20.38 22.18 29.48
N PRO A 100 19.74 22.54 30.58
CA PRO A 100 19.95 23.86 31.22
C PRO A 100 21.42 24.06 31.43
N PHE A 101 21.92 25.26 31.05
CA PHE A 101 23.32 25.69 31.13
C PHE A 101 24.27 25.21 30.02
N GLY A 102 23.81 24.80 28.85
CA GLY A 102 24.70 24.42 27.72
C GLY A 102 25.60 23.21 27.99
N LEU A 103 25.27 22.41 28.99
CA LEU A 103 25.89 21.12 29.25
C LEU A 103 25.48 20.09 28.22
N ALA A 104 26.37 19.13 27.93
CA ALA A 104 26.17 18.09 26.91
C ALA A 104 24.77 17.52 26.92
N PRO A 105 24.18 17.24 25.75
CA PRO A 105 22.82 16.74 25.64
C PRO A 105 22.67 15.48 26.48
N VAL A 106 21.72 15.50 27.41
CA VAL A 106 21.29 14.29 28.10
C VAL A 106 20.68 13.39 27.04
N PRO A 107 21.12 12.13 26.87
CA PRO A 107 20.44 11.20 25.96
C PRO A 107 19.04 10.97 26.52
N SER A 108 18.10 11.83 26.14
CA SER A 108 16.68 11.54 26.34
C SER A 108 16.39 10.32 25.53
N LEU A 109 15.65 9.37 26.08
CA LEU A 109 15.10 8.22 25.38
C LEU A 109 14.26 8.74 24.21
N LEU A 110 14.91 8.79 23.04
CA LEU A 110 14.41 9.40 21.82
C LEU A 110 13.41 8.45 21.19
N THR A 111 12.17 8.55 21.62
CA THR A 111 11.08 7.96 20.87
C THR A 111 10.89 8.75 19.58
N SER A 112 11.28 8.20 18.45
CA SER A 112 10.97 8.78 17.14
C SER A 112 9.45 8.94 17.05
N ARG A 113 8.97 10.20 17.03
CA ARG A 113 7.55 10.50 16.98
C ARG A 113 7.11 10.50 15.54
N ALA A 114 6.64 9.35 15.06
CA ALA A 114 5.93 9.29 13.80
C ALA A 114 4.59 10.02 13.92
N LYS A 115 4.38 11.04 13.10
CA LYS A 115 3.14 11.80 13.07
C LYS A 115 2.44 11.62 11.73
N ARG A 116 1.22 11.11 11.76
CA ARG A 116 0.36 11.08 10.57
C ARG A 116 -0.30 12.45 10.38
N LEU A 117 -0.07 13.05 9.22
CA LEU A 117 -0.64 14.33 8.83
C LEU A 117 -1.68 14.10 7.72
N LYS A 118 -2.89 14.63 7.90
CA LYS A 118 -3.91 14.69 6.83
C LYS A 118 -3.74 15.97 6.04
N VAL A 119 -3.44 15.85 4.76
CA VAL A 119 -3.36 16.97 3.81
C VAL A 119 -4.70 17.09 3.10
N ARG A 120 -5.35 18.23 3.20
CA ARG A 120 -6.69 18.54 2.65
C ARG A 120 -6.67 19.75 1.72
N GLY A 121 -7.79 19.95 1.01
CA GLY A 121 -7.98 21.09 0.13
C GLY A 121 -7.06 21.05 -1.09
N VAL A 122 -6.70 22.21 -1.61
CA VAL A 122 -5.90 22.35 -2.84
C VAL A 122 -4.51 21.71 -2.80
N ARG A 123 -4.05 21.35 -1.61
CA ARG A 123 -2.80 20.59 -1.41
C ARG A 123 -3.00 19.09 -1.42
N SER A 124 -4.25 18.62 -1.43
CA SER A 124 -4.54 17.20 -1.56
C SER A 124 -4.30 16.75 -3.00
N ARG A 125 -3.84 15.52 -3.16
CA ARG A 125 -3.79 14.86 -4.48
C ARG A 125 -5.16 14.35 -4.93
N TYR A 126 -6.13 14.35 -4.02
CA TYR A 126 -7.49 13.85 -4.25
C TYR A 126 -8.46 15.02 -4.13
N ASN A 127 -8.94 15.51 -5.27
CA ASN A 127 -9.83 16.67 -5.32
C ASN A 127 -11.28 16.27 -4.99
N VAL A 128 -12.03 17.24 -4.46
CA VAL A 128 -13.48 17.15 -4.36
C VAL A 128 -14.06 17.09 -5.77
N ASP A 129 -15.19 16.43 -5.93
CA ASP A 129 -15.92 16.22 -7.19
C ASP A 129 -15.26 15.33 -8.23
N GLU A 130 -14.00 14.95 -8.08
CA GLU A 130 -13.43 13.85 -8.87
C GLU A 130 -14.12 12.53 -8.53
N HIS A 131 -14.42 11.73 -9.54
CA HIS A 131 -15.06 10.43 -9.31
C HIS A 131 -14.14 9.47 -8.56
N VAL A 132 -14.71 8.80 -7.58
CA VAL A 132 -14.04 7.77 -6.77
C VAL A 132 -14.90 6.51 -6.72
N GLY A 133 -14.26 5.35 -6.79
CA GLY A 133 -14.94 4.06 -6.61
C GLY A 133 -15.56 3.95 -5.22
N LYS A 134 -16.85 3.63 -5.17
CA LYS A 134 -17.63 3.44 -3.93
C LYS A 134 -17.95 2.00 -3.66
N SER A 135 -18.10 1.23 -4.71
CA SER A 135 -18.24 -0.22 -4.60
C SER A 135 -17.57 -0.90 -5.79
N ILE A 136 -17.21 -2.14 -5.58
CA ILE A 136 -16.59 -2.98 -6.57
C ILE A 136 -17.24 -4.36 -6.50
N ALA A 137 -17.58 -4.93 -7.63
CA ALA A 137 -18.11 -6.28 -7.70
C ALA A 137 -17.63 -6.99 -8.97
N GLN A 138 -17.39 -8.27 -8.86
CA GLN A 138 -17.18 -9.12 -10.02
C GLN A 138 -18.53 -9.63 -10.50
N VAL A 139 -18.85 -9.43 -11.78
CA VAL A 139 -20.15 -9.76 -12.36
C VAL A 139 -19.98 -10.80 -13.44
N GLY A 140 -20.83 -11.80 -13.46
CA GLY A 140 -20.78 -12.84 -14.46
C GLY A 140 -22.18 -13.34 -14.83
N ARG A 141 -22.24 -14.19 -15.87
CA ARG A 141 -23.44 -14.92 -16.23
C ARG A 141 -23.18 -16.42 -16.15
N THR A 142 -24.11 -17.10 -15.55
CA THR A 142 -24.16 -18.58 -15.55
C THR A 142 -24.62 -19.11 -16.89
N SER A 143 -24.53 -20.42 -17.10
CA SER A 143 -24.97 -21.09 -18.33
C SER A 143 -26.45 -20.89 -18.65
N ASP A 144 -27.28 -20.68 -17.63
CA ASP A 144 -28.71 -20.37 -17.73
C ASP A 144 -29.00 -18.87 -17.90
N GLN A 145 -27.97 -18.06 -18.17
CA GLN A 145 -28.05 -16.61 -18.34
C GLN A 145 -28.39 -15.82 -17.06
N THR A 146 -28.42 -16.46 -15.92
CA THR A 146 -28.61 -15.76 -14.64
C THR A 146 -27.39 -14.91 -14.35
N ILE A 147 -27.60 -13.64 -13.95
CA ILE A 147 -26.54 -12.74 -13.52
C ILE A 147 -26.12 -13.12 -12.09
N THR A 148 -24.83 -13.36 -11.91
CA THR A 148 -24.22 -13.57 -10.59
C THR A 148 -23.26 -12.43 -10.29
N SER A 149 -23.19 -12.04 -9.05
CA SER A 149 -22.21 -11.07 -8.59
C SER A 149 -21.57 -11.53 -7.28
N GLY A 150 -20.29 -11.23 -7.13
CA GLY A 150 -19.54 -11.49 -5.91
C GLY A 150 -18.45 -10.43 -5.76
N ASP A 151 -18.19 -10.07 -4.54
CA ASP A 151 -17.20 -9.04 -4.20
C ASP A 151 -16.13 -9.53 -3.22
N SER A 152 -16.38 -10.63 -2.52
CA SER A 152 -15.55 -11.12 -1.43
C SER A 152 -14.06 -11.28 -1.82
N GLU A 153 -13.75 -11.93 -2.94
CA GLU A 153 -12.37 -12.15 -3.36
C GLU A 153 -11.63 -10.83 -3.67
N ILE A 154 -12.32 -9.85 -4.27
CA ILE A 154 -11.73 -8.55 -4.58
C ILE A 154 -11.51 -7.75 -3.30
N TYR A 155 -12.48 -7.76 -2.39
CA TYR A 155 -12.34 -7.09 -1.09
C TYR A 155 -11.26 -7.73 -0.23
N GLU A 156 -11.11 -9.06 -0.26
CA GLU A 156 -10.02 -9.75 0.44
C GLU A 156 -8.65 -9.31 -0.08
N LYS A 157 -8.45 -9.30 -1.41
CA LYS A 157 -7.19 -8.85 -2.02
C LYS A 157 -6.92 -7.37 -1.72
N TRP A 158 -7.93 -6.54 -1.79
CA TRP A 158 -7.79 -5.12 -1.43
C TRP A 158 -7.42 -4.92 0.04
N GLY A 159 -8.09 -5.67 0.93
CA GLY A 159 -7.77 -5.69 2.35
C GLY A 159 -6.34 -6.18 2.62
N GLN A 160 -5.86 -7.18 1.89
CA GLN A 160 -4.48 -7.66 1.95
C GLN A 160 -3.49 -6.58 1.52
N ALA A 161 -3.73 -5.91 0.37
CA ALA A 161 -2.87 -4.84 -0.11
C ALA A 161 -2.75 -3.69 0.91
N LEU A 162 -3.87 -3.23 1.46
CA LEU A 162 -3.89 -2.17 2.47
C LEU A 162 -3.18 -2.57 3.77
N SER A 163 -3.41 -3.79 4.23
CA SER A 163 -2.76 -4.34 5.42
C SER A 163 -1.26 -4.51 5.22
N SER A 164 -0.84 -4.94 4.02
CA SER A 164 0.57 -5.03 3.65
C SER A 164 1.25 -3.66 3.58
N VAL A 165 0.54 -2.61 3.16
CA VAL A 165 1.05 -1.23 3.21
C VAL A 165 1.26 -0.76 4.65
N ASP A 166 0.35 -1.08 5.56
CA ASP A 166 0.50 -0.73 6.98
C ASP A 166 1.74 -1.39 7.60
N ASP A 167 2.06 -2.62 7.21
CA ASP A 167 3.27 -3.32 7.62
C ASP A 167 4.54 -2.67 7.02
N LEU A 168 4.53 -2.33 5.72
CA LEU A 168 5.61 -1.57 5.08
C LEU A 168 5.84 -0.19 5.73
N ILE A 169 4.79 0.45 6.24
CA ILE A 169 4.91 1.69 7.01
C ILE A 169 5.63 1.44 8.35
N ALA A 170 5.34 0.33 9.01
CA ALA A 170 6.03 -0.05 10.25
C ALA A 170 7.52 -0.32 10.00
N GLU A 171 7.86 -1.08 8.97
CA GLU A 171 9.25 -1.31 8.54
C GLU A 171 9.96 0.02 8.21
N MET A 172 9.29 0.92 7.48
CA MET A 172 9.83 2.24 7.15
C MET A 172 10.14 3.08 8.39
N ILE A 173 9.29 2.99 9.42
CA ILE A 173 9.52 3.68 10.70
C ILE A 173 10.75 3.11 11.40
N ASP A 174 10.91 1.80 11.38
CA ASP A 174 12.06 1.13 12.02
C ASP A 174 13.36 1.43 11.26
N ASP A 175 13.37 1.35 9.94
CA ASP A 175 14.51 1.77 9.10
C ASP A 175 14.92 3.23 9.38
N GLY A 176 13.94 4.10 9.63
CA GLY A 176 14.18 5.52 9.91
C GLY A 176 14.85 5.81 11.25
N LYS A 177 14.72 4.92 12.23
CA LYS A 177 15.34 5.09 13.55
C LYS A 177 16.85 4.98 13.50
N ASP A 178 17.36 4.18 12.57
CA ASP A 178 18.79 3.84 12.46
C ASP A 178 19.51 4.68 11.38
N SER A 179 18.82 5.66 10.78
CA SER A 179 19.35 6.44 9.66
C SER A 179 19.74 7.85 10.08
N ASP A 180 21.02 8.19 9.89
CA ASP A 180 21.53 9.57 10.02
C ASP A 180 21.21 10.46 8.80
N ARG A 181 20.46 9.93 7.82
CA ARG A 181 20.14 10.63 6.58
C ARG A 181 18.66 10.99 6.51
N GLN A 182 18.37 12.21 6.06
CA GLN A 182 17.01 12.58 5.68
C GLN A 182 16.63 11.84 4.38
N TYR A 183 15.57 11.09 4.43
CA TYR A 183 15.00 10.44 3.25
C TYR A 183 13.47 10.52 3.27
N PHE A 184 12.90 10.45 2.09
CA PHE A 184 11.45 10.37 1.90
C PHE A 184 11.07 8.95 1.53
N SER A 185 10.01 8.44 2.11
CA SER A 185 9.48 7.13 1.75
C SER A 185 8.01 7.24 1.44
N MET A 186 7.57 6.55 0.40
CA MET A 186 6.18 6.45 -0.01
C MET A 186 5.80 4.98 -0.07
N CYS A 187 4.69 4.63 0.60
CA CYS A 187 4.11 3.30 0.52
C CYS A 187 2.79 3.38 -0.24
N LEU A 188 2.61 2.50 -1.22
CA LEU A 188 1.40 2.40 -2.05
C LEU A 188 0.89 0.96 -2.05
N PRO A 189 -0.45 0.78 -1.96
CA PRO A 189 -1.08 -0.52 -2.21
C PRO A 189 -1.15 -0.83 -3.70
#